data_d31da7afd50a4e6eb1d3c2b5326b91f3
#
_entry.id   d31da7afd50a4e6eb1d3c2b5326b91f3
#
_cell.length_a   1.000
_cell.length_b   1.000
_cell.length_c   1.000
_cell.angle_alpha   90.00
_cell.angle_beta   90.00
_cell.angle_gamma   90.00
#
_symmetry.space_group_name_H-M   'P 1'
#
loop_
_entity.id
_entity.type
_entity.pdbx_description
1 polymer ?
#
loop_
_entity_poly.entity_id
_entity_poly.type
_entity_poly.pdbx_seq_one_letter_code
_entity_poly.pdbx_strand_id
1 'polypeptide(L)'
;MLFLLAAFARADTIDENFEIPANDWRYVPRPLTQQPAMVDCVFQSDGPDAQVRLVLLSHADLNAWRVGREHEEIAATPSGPRGALHVPVHDLDTYVAIENRASRPVRVRLRVFLEQPQVRYLSRGRQLVVIAISFGVFFGIVSLSARKLLKAIRK
;
A
#
# COMPACT_ATOMS: atom_id res chain seq x y z
N MET A 1 -22.73 -10.78 -24.56
CA MET A 1 -21.55 -11.43 -23.95
C MET A 1 -20.49 -10.34 -23.74
N LEU A 2 -20.42 -9.76 -22.53
CA LEU A 2 -19.58 -8.61 -22.23
C LEU A 2 -18.27 -9.18 -21.65
N PHE A 3 -17.16 -9.10 -22.42
CA PHE A 3 -15.83 -9.41 -21.90
C PHE A 3 -15.41 -8.28 -20.97
N LEU A 4 -15.42 -8.54 -19.66
CA LEU A 4 -14.69 -7.73 -18.69
C LEU A 4 -13.20 -7.97 -18.90
N LEU A 5 -12.54 -7.10 -19.65
CA LEU A 5 -11.08 -6.97 -19.61
C LEU A 5 -10.71 -6.45 -18.22
N ALA A 6 -10.30 -7.37 -17.34
CA ALA A 6 -9.61 -7.02 -16.12
C ALA A 6 -8.26 -6.39 -16.53
N ALA A 7 -8.17 -5.07 -16.46
CA ALA A 7 -6.90 -4.37 -16.57
C ALA A 7 -6.09 -4.74 -15.31
N PHE A 8 -5.12 -5.64 -15.48
CA PHE A 8 -4.13 -5.92 -14.45
C PHE A 8 -3.35 -4.64 -14.19
N ALA A 9 -3.47 -4.12 -12.98
CA ALA A 9 -2.60 -3.07 -12.50
C ALA A 9 -1.16 -3.61 -12.55
N ARG A 10 -0.26 -2.82 -13.10
CA ARG A 10 1.16 -3.10 -13.15
C ARG A 10 1.65 -3.12 -11.69
N ALA A 11 1.78 -4.31 -11.11
CA ALA A 11 2.36 -4.48 -9.79
C ALA A 11 3.85 -4.13 -9.91
N ASP A 12 4.29 -3.11 -9.21
CA ASP A 12 5.71 -2.83 -9.07
C ASP A 12 6.28 -3.97 -8.22
N THR A 13 7.13 -4.80 -8.81
CA THR A 13 7.64 -6.01 -8.16
C THR A 13 9.10 -5.82 -7.80
N ILE A 14 9.44 -6.01 -6.53
CA ILE A 14 10.81 -6.12 -6.05
C ILE A 14 11.11 -7.62 -5.97
N ASP A 15 12.20 -8.09 -6.56
CA ASP A 15 12.72 -9.47 -6.44
C ASP A 15 14.22 -9.35 -6.20
N GLU A 16 14.63 -9.46 -4.94
CA GLU A 16 16.01 -9.25 -4.52
C GLU A 16 16.53 -10.43 -3.69
N ASN A 17 17.83 -10.70 -3.82
CA ASN A 17 18.51 -11.70 -3.02
C ASN A 17 19.48 -11.02 -2.07
N PHE A 18 19.38 -11.37 -0.80
CA PHE A 18 20.24 -10.86 0.27
C PHE A 18 21.09 -11.97 0.83
N GLU A 19 22.34 -11.66 1.14
CA GLU A 19 23.14 -12.45 2.05
C GLU A 19 23.22 -11.68 3.36
N ILE A 20 22.63 -12.26 4.42
CA ILE A 20 22.49 -11.61 5.72
C ILE A 20 23.39 -12.31 6.72
N PRO A 21 24.40 -11.62 7.27
CA PRO A 21 25.27 -12.19 8.31
C PRO A 21 24.48 -12.71 9.53
N ALA A 22 25.15 -13.47 10.39
CA ALA A 22 24.58 -13.94 11.64
C ALA A 22 24.20 -12.76 12.55
N ASN A 23 22.99 -12.79 13.12
CA ASN A 23 22.45 -11.75 14.01
C ASN A 23 22.52 -10.34 13.43
N ASP A 24 22.33 -10.23 12.12
CA ASP A 24 22.35 -8.96 11.40
C ASP A 24 21.07 -8.80 10.57
N TRP A 25 20.92 -7.65 9.92
CA TRP A 25 19.76 -7.33 9.11
C TRP A 25 20.15 -6.54 7.85
N ARG A 26 19.25 -6.57 6.87
CA ARG A 26 19.35 -5.81 5.62
C ARG A 26 18.02 -5.18 5.31
N TYR A 27 17.99 -4.13 4.53
CA TYR A 27 16.77 -3.48 4.07
C TYR A 27 16.86 -3.10 2.60
N VAL A 28 15.72 -2.97 1.96
CA VAL A 28 15.61 -2.43 0.61
C VAL A 28 15.85 -0.92 0.68
N PRO A 29 16.87 -0.36 0.01
CA PRO A 29 17.31 1.03 0.19
C PRO A 29 16.40 2.06 -0.51
N ARG A 30 15.13 1.73 -0.68
CA ARG A 30 14.10 2.61 -1.25
C ARG A 30 12.76 2.37 -0.54
N PRO A 31 11.90 3.40 -0.43
CA PRO A 31 10.56 3.18 0.09
C PRO A 31 9.78 2.22 -0.81
N LEU A 32 8.89 1.44 -0.21
CA LEU A 32 8.11 0.43 -0.93
C LEU A 32 7.18 1.05 -1.96
N THR A 33 6.55 2.16 -1.61
CA THR A 33 5.54 2.80 -2.46
C THR A 33 5.53 4.31 -2.25
N GLN A 34 5.11 5.03 -3.29
CA GLN A 34 4.85 6.48 -3.23
C GLN A 34 3.36 6.80 -3.08
N GLN A 35 2.51 5.80 -2.94
CA GLN A 35 1.07 5.92 -2.79
C GLN A 35 0.57 4.83 -1.84
N PRO A 36 -0.55 5.04 -1.14
CA PRO A 36 -1.18 3.99 -0.37
C PRO A 36 -1.38 2.75 -1.23
N ALA A 37 -0.96 1.59 -0.74
CA ALA A 37 -1.02 0.32 -1.46
C ALA A 37 -1.22 -0.85 -0.50
N MET A 38 -1.78 -1.94 -1.02
CA MET A 38 -1.68 -3.24 -0.36
C MET A 38 -0.31 -3.82 -0.71
N VAL A 39 0.45 -4.20 0.30
CA VAL A 39 1.82 -4.72 0.16
C VAL A 39 1.83 -6.20 0.50
N ASP A 40 2.21 -7.01 -0.47
CA ASP A 40 2.46 -8.43 -0.30
C ASP A 40 3.98 -8.66 -0.32
N CYS A 41 4.54 -9.00 0.83
CA CYS A 41 5.95 -9.37 0.96
C CYS A 41 6.06 -10.85 1.23
N VAL A 42 6.90 -11.54 0.48
CA VAL A 42 7.21 -12.95 0.68
C VAL A 42 8.71 -13.13 0.70
N PHE A 43 9.21 -13.86 1.69
CA PHE A 43 10.61 -14.26 1.70
C PHE A 43 10.78 -15.77 1.82
N GLN A 44 11.90 -16.25 1.31
CA GLN A 44 12.36 -17.62 1.43
C GLN A 44 13.87 -17.64 1.63
N SER A 45 14.33 -18.39 2.63
CA SER A 45 15.74 -18.63 2.91
C SER A 45 16.21 -19.99 2.39
N ASP A 46 17.51 -20.15 2.26
CA ASP A 46 18.16 -21.38 1.77
C ASP A 46 18.32 -22.46 2.84
N GLY A 47 18.07 -22.15 4.12
CA GLY A 47 18.22 -23.09 5.24
C GLY A 47 16.89 -23.44 5.90
N PRO A 48 16.62 -24.74 6.15
CA PRO A 48 15.38 -25.15 6.82
C PRO A 48 15.27 -24.65 8.26
N ASP A 49 16.38 -24.44 8.94
CA ASP A 49 16.46 -23.95 10.32
C ASP A 49 16.75 -22.44 10.39
N ALA A 50 16.59 -21.72 9.30
CA ALA A 50 16.83 -20.28 9.27
C ALA A 50 15.83 -19.55 10.17
N GLN A 51 16.34 -18.60 10.97
CA GLN A 51 15.55 -17.75 11.84
C GLN A 51 15.49 -16.34 11.24
N VAL A 52 14.82 -16.25 10.12
CA VAL A 52 14.65 -15.00 9.38
C VAL A 52 13.30 -14.38 9.68
N ARG A 53 13.26 -13.07 9.85
CA ARG A 53 12.04 -12.29 10.05
C ARG A 53 12.00 -11.12 9.07
N LEU A 54 10.85 -10.88 8.49
CA LEU A 54 10.58 -9.71 7.68
C LEU A 54 9.85 -8.67 8.53
N VAL A 55 10.27 -7.41 8.41
CA VAL A 55 9.74 -6.30 9.20
C VAL A 55 9.44 -5.11 8.27
N LEU A 56 8.29 -4.50 8.44
CA LEU A 56 7.93 -3.23 7.82
C LEU A 56 8.07 -2.10 8.83
N LEU A 57 8.75 -1.04 8.43
CA LEU A 57 9.11 0.09 9.28
C LEU A 57 8.81 1.41 8.57
N SER A 58 8.50 2.44 9.33
CA SER A 58 8.57 3.81 8.85
C SER A 58 10.03 4.24 8.63
N HIS A 59 10.26 5.32 7.90
CA HIS A 59 11.60 5.89 7.76
C HIS A 59 12.21 6.28 9.12
N ALA A 60 11.40 6.83 10.02
CA ALA A 60 11.86 7.23 11.35
C ALA A 60 12.30 6.01 12.17
N ASP A 61 11.51 4.94 12.16
CA ASP A 61 11.80 3.71 12.91
C ASP A 61 12.97 2.93 12.30
N LEU A 62 13.10 2.91 10.98
CA LEU A 62 14.29 2.36 10.32
C LEU A 62 15.57 3.08 10.77
N ASN A 63 15.53 4.41 10.87
CA ASN A 63 16.67 5.19 11.36
C ASN A 63 16.93 4.95 12.85
N ALA A 64 15.88 4.80 13.67
CA ALA A 64 16.03 4.44 15.08
C ALA A 64 16.68 3.05 15.23
N TRP A 65 16.23 2.06 14.45
CA TRP A 65 16.82 0.72 14.45
C TRP A 65 18.31 0.73 14.05
N ARG A 66 18.66 1.48 13.01
CA ARG A 66 20.06 1.62 12.55
C ARG A 66 21.03 2.12 13.62
N VAL A 67 20.55 2.90 14.58
CA VAL A 67 21.35 3.43 15.70
C VAL A 67 21.13 2.68 17.01
N GLY A 68 20.45 1.51 16.97
CA GLY A 68 20.20 0.67 18.12
C GLY A 68 19.21 1.27 19.13
N ARG A 69 18.30 2.15 18.69
CA ARG A 69 17.23 2.70 19.53
C ARG A 69 15.96 1.88 19.43
N GLU A 70 15.08 2.06 20.39
CA GLU A 70 13.72 1.54 20.31
C GLU A 70 13.01 2.09 19.07
N HIS A 71 12.25 1.21 18.42
CA HIS A 71 11.51 1.52 17.18
C HIS A 71 10.19 0.76 17.20
N GLU A 72 9.23 1.25 16.44
CA GLU A 72 7.92 0.63 16.26
C GLU A 72 7.86 -0.09 14.91
N GLU A 73 7.30 -1.29 14.91
CA GLU A 73 7.13 -2.11 13.71
C GLU A 73 5.69 -1.94 13.18
N ILE A 74 5.54 -1.55 11.93
CA ILE A 74 4.22 -1.49 11.27
C ILE A 74 3.65 -2.90 11.17
N ALA A 75 4.48 -3.86 10.75
CA ALA A 75 4.14 -5.27 10.70
C ALA A 75 5.41 -6.12 10.68
N ALA A 76 5.32 -7.34 11.19
CA ALA A 76 6.42 -8.29 11.12
C ALA A 76 5.92 -9.73 10.97
N THR A 77 6.75 -10.60 10.36
CA THR A 77 6.50 -12.05 10.34
C THR A 77 7.04 -12.73 11.61
N PRO A 78 6.54 -13.90 11.98
CA PRO A 78 7.28 -14.80 12.84
C PRO A 78 8.65 -15.15 12.24
N SER A 79 9.62 -15.49 13.09
CA SER A 79 10.93 -15.97 12.63
C SER A 79 10.82 -17.39 12.06
N GLY A 80 11.47 -17.62 10.91
CA GLY A 80 11.43 -18.94 10.25
C GLY A 80 12.16 -18.93 8.91
N PRO A 81 12.18 -20.07 8.20
CA PRO A 81 12.83 -20.20 6.90
C PRO A 81 12.07 -19.55 5.76
N ARG A 82 10.81 -19.23 5.96
CA ARG A 82 9.92 -18.55 5.02
C ARG A 82 8.85 -17.78 5.77
N GLY A 83 8.36 -16.71 5.16
CA GLY A 83 7.25 -15.92 5.72
C GLY A 83 6.61 -15.04 4.66
N ALA A 84 5.41 -14.57 4.99
CA ALA A 84 4.67 -13.64 4.17
C ALA A 84 3.97 -12.60 5.03
N LEU A 85 3.88 -11.38 4.50
CA LEU A 85 3.06 -10.29 5.04
C LEU A 85 2.12 -9.79 3.95
N HIS A 86 0.88 -9.56 4.34
CA HIS A 86 -0.14 -8.92 3.50
C HIS A 86 -0.77 -7.80 4.32
N VAL A 87 -0.36 -6.57 4.08
CA VAL A 87 -0.76 -5.42 4.90
C VAL A 87 -1.03 -4.17 4.06
N PRO A 88 -2.03 -3.35 4.42
CA PRO A 88 -2.21 -2.04 3.85
C PRO A 88 -1.12 -1.10 4.37
N VAL A 89 -0.43 -0.43 3.46
CA VAL A 89 0.56 0.60 3.77
C VAL A 89 -0.01 1.95 3.34
N HIS A 90 -0.11 2.86 4.27
CA HIS A 90 -0.64 4.20 4.06
C HIS A 90 0.48 5.26 4.02
N ASP A 91 1.58 4.99 4.73
CA ASP A 91 2.74 5.88 4.77
C ASP A 91 3.62 5.70 3.55
N LEU A 92 3.95 6.81 2.91
CA LEU A 92 4.76 6.85 1.68
C LEU A 92 6.22 6.44 1.92
N ASP A 93 6.68 6.57 3.17
CA ASP A 93 8.06 6.30 3.58
C ASP A 93 8.19 4.97 4.35
N THR A 94 7.49 3.93 3.87
CA THR A 94 7.59 2.59 4.45
C THR A 94 8.69 1.79 3.78
N TYR A 95 9.52 1.15 4.60
CA TYR A 95 10.65 0.32 4.19
C TYR A 95 10.44 -1.13 4.63
N VAL A 96 11.01 -2.05 3.85
CA VAL A 96 11.09 -3.46 4.24
C VAL A 96 12.50 -3.78 4.69
N ALA A 97 12.61 -4.41 5.85
CA ALA A 97 13.85 -4.94 6.39
C ALA A 97 13.71 -6.45 6.61
N ILE A 98 14.84 -7.16 6.52
CA ILE A 98 14.94 -8.60 6.80
C ILE A 98 16.01 -8.79 7.85
N GLU A 99 15.64 -9.43 8.95
CA GLU A 99 16.49 -9.72 10.08
C GLU A 99 16.83 -11.21 10.12
N ASN A 100 18.10 -11.55 10.26
CA ASN A 100 18.57 -12.90 10.53
C ASN A 100 18.91 -13.04 12.01
N ARG A 101 18.11 -13.79 12.75
CA ARG A 101 18.32 -14.10 14.19
C ARG A 101 19.10 -15.37 14.43
N ALA A 102 19.55 -16.06 13.37
CA ALA A 102 20.37 -17.24 13.51
C ALA A 102 21.84 -16.87 13.75
N SER A 103 22.59 -17.78 14.35
CA SER A 103 24.03 -17.66 14.60
C SER A 103 24.90 -17.91 13.36
N ARG A 104 24.31 -18.10 12.18
CA ARG A 104 25.00 -18.35 10.90
C ARG A 104 24.46 -17.42 9.82
N PRO A 105 25.27 -17.08 8.80
CA PRO A 105 24.80 -16.34 7.64
C PRO A 105 23.71 -17.12 6.88
N VAL A 106 22.80 -16.40 6.26
CA VAL A 106 21.70 -16.99 5.49
C VAL A 106 21.48 -16.19 4.20
N ARG A 107 21.15 -16.90 3.12
CA ARG A 107 20.69 -16.27 1.88
C ARG A 107 19.17 -16.24 1.87
N VAL A 108 18.63 -15.09 1.53
CA VAL A 108 17.19 -14.84 1.53
C VAL A 108 16.78 -14.24 0.20
N ARG A 109 15.79 -14.80 -0.44
CA ARG A 109 15.10 -14.20 -1.58
C ARG A 109 13.86 -13.48 -1.06
N LEU A 110 13.80 -12.18 -1.31
CA LEU A 110 12.65 -11.32 -1.01
C LEU A 110 11.89 -11.01 -2.30
N ARG A 111 10.58 -11.17 -2.26
CA ARG A 111 9.66 -10.67 -3.28
C ARG A 111 8.64 -9.74 -2.64
N VAL A 112 8.45 -8.58 -3.24
CA VAL A 112 7.44 -7.61 -2.83
C VAL A 112 6.55 -7.31 -4.02
N PHE A 113 5.25 -7.45 -3.82
CA PHE A 113 4.23 -7.10 -4.78
C PHE A 113 3.41 -5.94 -4.23
N LEU A 114 3.15 -4.95 -5.05
CA LEU A 114 2.39 -3.77 -4.68
C LEU A 114 1.08 -3.77 -5.47
N GLU A 115 -0.03 -3.93 -4.76
CA GLU A 115 -1.35 -3.73 -5.33
C GLU A 115 -1.80 -2.31 -5.02
N GLN A 116 -1.71 -1.45 -6.00
CA GLN A 116 -2.26 -0.10 -5.88
C GLN A 116 -3.78 -0.17 -5.98
N PRO A 117 -4.53 0.43 -5.04
CA PRO A 117 -5.96 0.57 -5.19
C PRO A 117 -6.21 1.33 -6.50
N GLN A 118 -6.78 0.65 -7.46
CA GLN A 118 -7.23 1.31 -8.67
C GLN A 118 -8.32 2.30 -8.27
N VAL A 119 -7.96 3.54 -8.05
CA VAL A 119 -8.92 4.63 -8.04
C VAL A 119 -9.49 4.67 -9.46
N ARG A 120 -10.60 3.97 -9.67
CA ARG A 120 -11.36 4.05 -10.92
C ARG A 120 -11.87 5.48 -11.04
N TYR A 121 -11.05 6.36 -11.55
CA TYR A 121 -11.53 7.65 -11.99
C TYR A 121 -12.64 7.39 -13.00
N LEU A 122 -13.82 7.88 -12.70
CA LEU A 122 -14.90 7.91 -13.67
C LEU A 122 -14.34 8.51 -14.97
N SER A 123 -14.57 7.86 -16.11
CA SER A 123 -14.17 8.42 -17.40
C SER A 123 -14.66 9.86 -17.50
N ARG A 124 -13.91 10.74 -18.16
CA ARG A 124 -14.27 12.16 -18.30
C ARG A 124 -15.73 12.36 -18.70
N GLY A 125 -16.26 11.51 -19.58
CA GLY A 125 -17.67 11.55 -19.98
C GLY A 125 -18.63 11.26 -18.81
N ARG A 126 -18.33 10.28 -17.94
CA ARG A 126 -19.15 9.99 -16.77
C ARG A 126 -19.05 11.08 -15.70
N GLN A 127 -17.88 11.69 -15.54
CA GLN A 127 -17.72 12.85 -14.65
C GLN A 127 -18.58 14.03 -15.11
N LEU A 128 -18.58 14.33 -16.41
CA LEU A 128 -19.42 15.39 -16.98
C LEU A 128 -20.91 15.10 -16.78
N VAL A 129 -21.35 13.85 -16.96
CA VAL A 129 -22.75 13.46 -16.74
C VAL A 129 -23.15 13.65 -15.27
N VAL A 130 -22.31 13.25 -14.33
CA VAL A 130 -22.58 13.44 -12.89
C VAL A 130 -22.68 14.92 -12.55
N ILE A 131 -21.75 15.74 -13.05
CA ILE A 131 -21.77 17.20 -12.88
C ILE A 131 -23.06 17.80 -13.48
N ALA A 132 -23.40 17.45 -14.72
CA ALA A 132 -24.62 17.96 -15.38
C ALA A 132 -25.91 17.61 -14.63
N ILE A 133 -26.02 16.37 -14.14
CA ILE A 133 -27.17 15.94 -13.32
C ILE A 133 -27.22 16.74 -12.02
N SER A 134 -26.10 16.92 -11.34
CA SER A 134 -26.02 17.70 -10.08
C SER A 134 -26.46 19.14 -10.28
N PHE A 135 -25.99 19.80 -11.36
CA PHE A 135 -26.45 21.15 -11.71
C PHE A 135 -27.93 21.17 -12.06
N GLY A 136 -28.42 20.21 -12.84
CA GLY A 136 -29.86 20.10 -13.20
C GLY A 136 -30.76 20.01 -11.97
N VAL A 137 -30.40 19.17 -11.00
CA VAL A 137 -31.15 19.03 -9.74
C VAL A 137 -31.08 20.33 -8.94
N PHE A 138 -29.93 20.95 -8.82
CA PHE A 138 -29.75 22.21 -8.09
C PHE A 138 -30.62 23.32 -8.71
N PHE A 139 -30.54 23.56 -10.01
CA PHE A 139 -31.35 24.56 -10.70
C PHE A 139 -32.85 24.26 -10.63
N GLY A 140 -33.24 22.98 -10.66
CA GLY A 140 -34.62 22.54 -10.47
C GLY A 140 -35.16 22.97 -9.10
N ILE A 141 -34.40 22.69 -8.03
CA ILE A 141 -34.79 23.08 -6.65
C ILE A 141 -34.88 24.59 -6.52
N VAL A 142 -33.89 25.34 -7.02
CA VAL A 142 -33.88 26.81 -6.96
C VAL A 142 -35.08 27.41 -7.71
N SER A 143 -35.38 26.89 -8.90
CA SER A 143 -36.51 27.36 -9.71
C SER A 143 -37.87 27.11 -9.06
N LEU A 144 -38.05 25.93 -8.47
CA LEU A 144 -39.27 25.60 -7.71
C LEU A 144 -39.43 26.49 -6.46
N SER A 145 -38.34 26.75 -5.75
CA SER A 145 -38.34 27.62 -4.57
C SER A 145 -38.67 29.06 -4.94
N ALA A 146 -38.06 29.58 -6.03
CA ALA A 146 -38.35 30.91 -6.52
C ALA A 146 -39.84 31.09 -6.96
N ARG A 147 -40.40 30.09 -7.68
CA ARG A 147 -41.82 30.09 -8.03
C ARG A 147 -42.76 30.11 -6.83
N LYS A 148 -42.44 29.36 -5.75
CA LYS A 148 -43.22 29.37 -4.53
C LYS A 148 -43.18 30.73 -3.81
N LEU A 149 -41.98 31.35 -3.76
CA LEU A 149 -41.80 32.69 -3.18
C LEU A 149 -42.57 33.76 -3.95
N LEU A 150 -42.48 33.75 -5.30
CA LEU A 150 -43.22 34.70 -6.13
C LEU A 150 -44.76 34.56 -5.99
N LYS A 151 -45.28 33.35 -5.82
CA LYS A 151 -46.70 33.13 -5.53
C LYS A 151 -47.12 33.63 -4.14
N ALA A 152 -46.24 33.57 -3.13
CA ALA A 152 -46.49 34.05 -1.79
C ALA A 152 -46.55 35.59 -1.70
N ILE A 153 -45.73 36.28 -2.49
CA ILE A 153 -45.65 37.75 -2.53
C ILE A 153 -46.86 38.36 -3.33
N ARG A 154 -47.50 37.60 -4.24
CA ARG A 154 -48.63 38.09 -5.03
C ARG A 154 -50.00 37.93 -4.35
N LYS A 155 -50.04 37.37 -3.14
CA LYS A 155 -51.25 37.37 -2.27
C LYS A 155 -51.15 38.48 -1.25
#